data_6a8ef70b1fbe0a46ead9b50e466d1708
#
_entry.id   6a8ef70b1fbe0a46ead9b50e466d1708
#
_cell.length_a   1.000
_cell.length_b   1.000
_cell.length_c   1.000
_cell.angle_alpha   90.00
_cell.angle_beta   90.00
_cell.angle_gamma   90.00
#
_symmetry.space_group_name_H-M   'P 1'
#
loop_
_entity.id
_entity.type
_entity.pdbx_description
1 polymer ?
#
loop_
_entity_poly.entity_id
_entity_poly.type
_entity_poly.pdbx_seq_one_letter_code
_entity_poly.pdbx_strand_id
1 'polypeptide(L)'
;MPDYQKSKIYKLWSPSKNLVYYGSTTETISRRLSKHLTDFNRYDNTTQKGYVNSFKILECPDYKIELVEDYPCNNRQQLCKKEGEYIKANECVNKCVAGRTAEEYYLDNIDKKKQYDADYRDANADKIKQYNKEYREKQKELKKR
;
A
#
# COMPACT_ATOMS: atom_id res chain seq x y z
N MET A 1 -2.84 13.17 -22.00
CA MET A 1 -3.86 12.51 -21.14
C MET A 1 -3.72 10.99 -21.23
N PRO A 2 -3.81 10.24 -20.15
CA PRO A 2 -3.80 8.78 -20.21
C PRO A 2 -5.02 8.25 -20.98
N ASP A 3 -4.79 7.27 -21.85
CA ASP A 3 -5.86 6.60 -22.58
C ASP A 3 -6.25 5.31 -21.85
N TYR A 4 -7.29 5.37 -21.03
CA TYR A 4 -7.73 4.24 -20.20
C TYR A 4 -8.32 3.09 -21.02
N GLN A 5 -8.65 3.28 -22.30
CA GLN A 5 -9.04 2.18 -23.18
C GLN A 5 -7.85 1.26 -23.52
N LYS A 6 -6.63 1.73 -23.32
CA LYS A 6 -5.39 0.95 -23.47
C LYS A 6 -4.84 0.42 -22.15
N SER A 7 -5.61 0.52 -21.08
CA SER A 7 -5.21 0.06 -19.75
C SER A 7 -4.96 -1.44 -19.70
N LYS A 8 -4.00 -1.81 -18.89
CA LYS A 8 -3.61 -3.20 -18.67
C LYS A 8 -3.01 -3.41 -17.29
N ILE A 9 -3.11 -4.63 -16.81
CA ILE A 9 -2.46 -5.12 -15.61
C ILE A 9 -1.22 -5.90 -16.03
N TYR A 10 -0.12 -5.66 -15.36
CA TYR A 10 1.14 -6.38 -15.58
C TYR A 10 1.71 -6.89 -14.26
N LYS A 11 2.58 -7.86 -14.36
CA LYS A 11 3.44 -8.29 -13.25
C LYS A 11 4.91 -8.06 -13.61
N LEU A 12 5.66 -7.61 -12.63
CA LEU A 12 7.10 -7.58 -12.62
C LEU A 12 7.56 -8.68 -11.66
N TRP A 13 8.40 -9.60 -12.09
CA TRP A 13 8.72 -10.77 -11.29
C TRP A 13 10.13 -11.31 -11.52
N SER A 14 10.60 -12.10 -10.55
CA SER A 14 11.88 -12.81 -10.61
C SER A 14 11.66 -14.29 -10.38
N PRO A 15 11.92 -15.15 -11.36
CA PRO A 15 11.80 -16.60 -11.21
C PRO A 15 12.70 -17.17 -10.12
N SER A 16 13.96 -16.72 -10.02
CA SER A 16 14.93 -17.24 -9.06
C SER A 16 14.58 -16.95 -7.61
N LYS A 17 13.96 -15.80 -7.34
CA LYS A 17 13.56 -15.37 -5.99
C LYS A 17 12.10 -15.64 -5.68
N ASN A 18 11.32 -16.05 -6.67
CA ASN A 18 9.87 -16.23 -6.56
C ASN A 18 9.16 -14.97 -6.01
N LEU A 19 9.62 -13.79 -6.44
CA LEU A 19 9.06 -12.51 -6.06
C LEU A 19 8.21 -11.96 -7.19
N VAL A 20 7.04 -11.40 -6.86
CA VAL A 20 6.10 -10.83 -7.81
C VAL A 20 5.63 -9.46 -7.33
N TYR A 21 5.55 -8.52 -8.25
CA TYR A 21 4.94 -7.21 -8.07
C TYR A 21 3.86 -7.01 -9.12
N TYR A 22 2.67 -6.59 -8.73
CA TYR A 22 1.57 -6.23 -9.64
C TYR A 22 1.49 -4.72 -9.81
N GLY A 23 1.16 -4.30 -11.02
CA GLY A 23 0.95 -2.89 -11.35
C GLY A 23 0.00 -2.72 -12.52
N SER A 24 -0.38 -1.49 -12.78
CA SER A 24 -1.23 -1.10 -13.91
C SER A 24 -0.59 0.01 -14.74
N THR A 25 -0.96 0.07 -16.01
CA THR A 25 -0.47 1.09 -16.94
C THR A 25 -1.45 1.31 -18.09
N THR A 26 -1.43 2.49 -18.65
CA THR A 26 -2.09 2.81 -19.93
C THR A 26 -1.10 2.82 -21.10
N GLU A 27 0.18 2.58 -20.80
CA GLU A 27 1.27 2.57 -21.78
C GLU A 27 1.63 1.13 -22.19
N THR A 28 2.57 1.00 -23.11
CA THR A 28 3.13 -0.31 -23.46
C THR A 28 3.92 -0.88 -22.30
N ILE A 29 3.97 -2.20 -22.21
CA ILE A 29 4.72 -2.92 -21.17
C ILE A 29 6.20 -2.54 -21.19
N SER A 30 6.80 -2.44 -22.37
CA SER A 30 8.22 -2.04 -22.54
C SER A 30 8.49 -0.63 -21.99
N ARG A 31 7.59 0.31 -22.28
CA ARG A 31 7.72 1.68 -21.77
C ARG A 31 7.54 1.75 -20.24
N ARG A 32 6.63 0.95 -19.71
CA ARG A 32 6.44 0.85 -18.26
C ARG A 32 7.68 0.26 -17.57
N LEU A 33 8.28 -0.77 -18.13
CA LEU A 33 9.55 -1.32 -17.63
C LEU A 33 10.66 -0.27 -17.64
N SER A 34 10.80 0.48 -18.73
CA SER A 34 11.81 1.55 -18.82
C SER A 34 11.63 2.60 -17.72
N LYS A 35 10.39 2.94 -17.36
CA LYS A 35 10.11 3.84 -16.24
C LYS A 35 10.53 3.24 -14.90
N HIS A 36 10.23 1.96 -14.66
CA HIS A 36 10.69 1.27 -13.45
C HIS A 36 12.22 1.27 -13.33
N LEU A 37 12.92 0.98 -14.40
CA LEU A 37 14.39 1.00 -14.44
C LEU A 37 14.96 2.40 -14.21
N THR A 38 14.36 3.42 -14.82
CA THR A 38 14.77 4.82 -14.60
C THR A 38 14.61 5.21 -13.13
N ASP A 39 13.50 4.84 -12.52
CA ASP A 39 13.24 5.13 -11.11
C ASP A 39 14.18 4.36 -10.18
N PHE A 40 14.47 3.10 -10.48
CA PHE A 40 15.43 2.28 -9.74
C PHE A 40 16.84 2.84 -9.83
N ASN A 41 17.30 3.21 -11.03
CA ASN A 41 18.63 3.81 -11.22
C ASN A 41 18.77 5.16 -10.49
N ARG A 42 17.70 5.96 -10.45
CA ARG A 42 17.70 7.20 -9.67
C ARG A 42 17.77 6.95 -8.17
N TYR A 43 17.11 5.91 -7.67
CA TYR A 43 17.19 5.51 -6.27
C TYR A 43 18.61 5.04 -5.91
N ASP A 44 19.23 4.21 -6.75
CA ASP A 44 20.56 3.65 -6.53
C ASP A 44 21.67 4.74 -6.56
N ASN A 45 21.54 5.75 -7.45
CA ASN A 45 22.52 6.81 -7.64
C ASN A 45 22.26 8.08 -6.81
N THR A 46 21.05 8.24 -6.23
CA THR A 46 20.69 9.42 -5.43
C THR A 46 19.79 9.05 -4.28
N THR A 47 20.01 9.65 -3.13
CA THR A 47 19.12 9.50 -1.95
C THR A 47 17.81 10.30 -2.05
N GLN A 48 17.56 10.96 -3.15
CA GLN A 48 16.40 11.84 -3.33
C GLN A 48 15.09 11.11 -3.61
N LYS A 49 15.13 9.86 -4.08
CA LYS A 49 13.96 9.06 -4.34
C LYS A 49 13.75 8.03 -3.24
N GLY A 50 12.52 7.96 -2.73
CA GLY A 50 12.14 6.93 -1.75
C GLY A 50 12.13 5.51 -2.35
N TYR A 51 12.28 4.51 -1.49
CA TYR A 51 12.22 3.10 -1.87
C TYR A 51 10.82 2.70 -2.36
N VAL A 52 10.77 1.97 -3.46
CA VAL A 52 9.53 1.41 -4.03
C VAL A 52 9.61 -0.11 -4.04
N ASN A 53 8.51 -0.79 -3.73
CA ASN A 53 8.50 -2.26 -3.59
C ASN A 53 8.91 -3.02 -4.86
N SER A 54 8.67 -2.46 -6.05
CA SER A 54 9.12 -3.02 -7.32
C SER A 54 10.65 -3.13 -7.42
N PHE A 55 11.39 -2.34 -6.64
CA PHE A 55 12.85 -2.39 -6.62
C PHE A 55 13.39 -3.73 -6.13
N LYS A 56 12.67 -4.43 -5.24
CA LYS A 56 13.01 -5.79 -4.82
C LYS A 56 13.14 -6.76 -6.00
N ILE A 57 12.33 -6.57 -7.03
CA ILE A 57 12.37 -7.38 -8.24
C ILE A 57 13.53 -6.94 -9.13
N LEU A 58 13.72 -5.62 -9.28
CA LEU A 58 14.77 -5.05 -10.16
C LEU A 58 16.19 -5.29 -9.63
N GLU A 59 16.36 -5.55 -8.33
CA GLU A 59 17.61 -5.99 -7.72
C GLU A 59 18.00 -7.42 -8.15
N CYS A 60 17.06 -8.20 -8.66
CA CYS A 60 17.30 -9.56 -9.13
C CYS A 60 17.82 -9.51 -10.60
N PRO A 61 18.84 -10.31 -10.95
CA PRO A 61 19.39 -10.29 -12.31
C PRO A 61 18.45 -10.86 -13.37
N ASP A 62 17.46 -11.65 -12.99
CA ASP A 62 16.50 -12.35 -13.84
C ASP A 62 15.11 -11.73 -13.86
N TYR A 63 14.99 -10.45 -13.50
CA TYR A 63 13.69 -9.77 -13.52
C TYR A 63 13.05 -9.80 -14.91
N LYS A 64 11.74 -9.95 -14.93
CA LYS A 64 10.90 -9.95 -16.13
C LYS A 64 9.64 -9.14 -15.91
N ILE A 65 9.11 -8.56 -16.97
CA ILE A 65 7.80 -7.92 -16.98
C ILE A 65 6.89 -8.67 -17.96
N GLU A 66 5.66 -8.94 -17.53
CA GLU A 66 4.67 -9.67 -18.33
C GLU A 66 3.31 -9.00 -18.26
N LEU A 67 2.60 -9.00 -19.38
CA LEU A 67 1.17 -8.65 -19.41
C LEU A 67 0.38 -9.74 -18.68
N VAL A 68 -0.47 -9.31 -17.73
CA VAL A 68 -1.41 -10.22 -17.06
C VAL A 68 -2.77 -10.17 -17.72
N GLU A 69 -3.30 -8.94 -17.96
CA GLU A 69 -4.62 -8.74 -18.54
C GLU A 69 -4.69 -7.38 -19.23
N ASP A 70 -5.28 -7.33 -20.42
CA ASP A 70 -5.77 -6.07 -20.98
C ASP A 70 -7.07 -5.69 -20.29
N TYR A 71 -7.13 -4.49 -19.74
CA TYR A 71 -8.27 -4.02 -18.96
C TYR A 71 -8.71 -2.62 -19.42
N PRO A 72 -9.38 -2.50 -20.57
CA PRO A 72 -9.98 -1.24 -20.99
C PRO A 72 -10.98 -0.75 -19.94
N CYS A 73 -10.86 0.50 -19.52
CA CYS A 73 -11.72 1.10 -18.50
C CYS A 73 -11.93 2.58 -18.78
N ASN A 74 -12.76 3.24 -17.99
CA ASN A 74 -13.14 4.63 -18.22
C ASN A 74 -12.29 5.63 -17.42
N ASN A 75 -11.70 5.20 -16.32
CA ASN A 75 -10.97 6.11 -15.45
C ASN A 75 -9.92 5.36 -14.58
N ARG A 76 -9.10 6.16 -13.92
CA ARG A 76 -8.04 5.66 -13.02
C ARG A 76 -8.57 4.82 -11.86
N GLN A 77 -9.74 5.17 -11.32
CA GLN A 77 -10.31 4.46 -10.16
C GLN A 77 -10.61 3.00 -10.50
N GLN A 78 -11.21 2.75 -11.66
CA GLN A 78 -11.47 1.39 -12.14
C GLN A 78 -10.18 0.60 -12.35
N LEU A 79 -9.17 1.22 -12.95
CA LEU A 79 -7.87 0.61 -13.17
C LEU A 79 -7.17 0.25 -11.85
N CYS A 80 -7.12 1.18 -10.89
CA CYS A 80 -6.55 0.95 -9.58
C CYS A 80 -7.29 -0.14 -8.80
N LYS A 81 -8.62 -0.18 -8.89
CA LYS A 81 -9.41 -1.22 -8.26
C LYS A 81 -9.06 -2.60 -8.81
N LYS A 82 -8.94 -2.72 -10.12
CA LYS A 82 -8.53 -3.98 -10.77
C LYS A 82 -7.13 -4.42 -10.36
N GLU A 83 -6.18 -3.51 -10.33
CA GLU A 83 -4.84 -3.77 -9.78
C GLU A 83 -4.90 -4.29 -8.35
N GLY A 84 -5.71 -3.66 -7.50
CA GLY A 84 -5.91 -4.05 -6.10
C GLY A 84 -6.49 -5.46 -5.95
N GLU A 85 -7.36 -5.91 -6.86
CA GLU A 85 -7.88 -7.29 -6.88
C GLU A 85 -6.76 -8.31 -7.07
N TYR A 86 -5.82 -8.05 -7.99
CA TYR A 86 -4.65 -8.91 -8.20
C TYR A 86 -3.71 -8.93 -7.00
N ILE A 87 -3.49 -7.78 -6.37
CA ILE A 87 -2.65 -7.67 -5.17
C ILE A 87 -3.25 -8.47 -4.00
N LYS A 88 -4.56 -8.42 -3.80
CA LYS A 88 -5.25 -9.17 -2.75
C LYS A 88 -5.29 -10.68 -3.02
N ALA A 89 -5.46 -11.07 -4.27
CA ALA A 89 -5.64 -12.47 -4.67
C ALA A 89 -4.33 -13.26 -4.75
N ASN A 90 -3.17 -12.59 -4.77
CA ASN A 90 -1.87 -13.22 -4.97
C ASN A 90 -0.87 -12.79 -3.90
N GLU A 91 0.05 -13.70 -3.58
CA GLU A 91 1.22 -13.34 -2.80
C GLU A 91 2.16 -12.47 -3.63
N CYS A 92 2.48 -11.28 -3.15
CA CYS A 92 3.29 -10.31 -3.87
C CYS A 92 4.04 -9.36 -2.92
N VAL A 93 5.01 -8.62 -3.46
CA VAL A 93 5.79 -7.64 -2.68
C VAL A 93 5.08 -6.30 -2.49
N ASN A 94 3.93 -6.10 -3.10
CA ASN A 94 3.12 -4.90 -2.91
C ASN A 94 2.71 -4.76 -1.44
N LYS A 95 2.99 -3.63 -0.83
CA LYS A 95 2.57 -3.33 0.56
C LYS A 95 1.17 -2.72 0.63
N CYS A 96 0.82 -1.93 -0.37
CA CYS A 96 -0.46 -1.24 -0.43
C CYS A 96 -1.35 -1.87 -1.49
N VAL A 97 -2.62 -2.01 -1.19
CA VAL A 97 -3.64 -2.45 -2.15
C VAL A 97 -4.14 -1.23 -2.90
N ALA A 98 -3.90 -1.21 -4.22
CA ALA A 98 -4.35 -0.11 -5.07
C ALA A 98 -5.89 0.00 -5.10
N GLY A 99 -6.40 1.23 -5.17
CA GLY A 99 -7.83 1.50 -5.25
C GLY A 99 -8.63 1.13 -3.99
N ARG A 100 -7.97 0.80 -2.88
CA ARG A 100 -8.58 0.46 -1.61
C ARG A 100 -9.16 1.69 -0.94
N THR A 101 -10.42 1.63 -0.50
CA THR A 101 -11.05 2.69 0.29
C THR A 101 -10.56 2.66 1.74
N ALA A 102 -10.75 3.78 2.46
CA ALA A 102 -10.45 3.86 3.89
C ALA A 102 -11.29 2.88 4.72
N GLU A 103 -12.54 2.67 4.32
CA GLU A 103 -13.46 1.70 4.94
C GLU A 103 -12.96 0.26 4.74
N GLU A 104 -12.62 -0.12 3.53
CA GLU A 104 -12.03 -1.44 3.24
C GLU A 104 -10.74 -1.68 4.03
N TYR A 105 -9.86 -0.67 4.11
CA TYR A 105 -8.65 -0.75 4.92
C TYR A 105 -8.96 -0.96 6.39
N TYR A 106 -9.93 -0.23 6.93
CA TYR A 106 -10.35 -0.37 8.31
C TYR A 106 -10.90 -1.77 8.61
N LEU A 107 -11.80 -2.28 7.76
CA LEU A 107 -12.38 -3.62 7.91
C LEU A 107 -11.32 -4.73 7.86
N ASP A 108 -10.37 -4.63 6.92
CA ASP A 108 -9.29 -5.62 6.80
C ASP A 108 -8.30 -5.61 7.99
N ASN A 109 -8.23 -4.50 8.73
CA ASN A 109 -7.30 -4.35 9.86
C ASN A 109 -7.98 -4.20 11.22
N ILE A 110 -9.31 -4.37 11.29
CA ILE A 110 -10.08 -4.15 12.51
C ILE A 110 -9.60 -5.01 13.69
N ASP A 111 -9.26 -6.27 13.46
CA ASP A 111 -8.81 -7.17 14.52
C ASP A 111 -7.42 -6.77 15.04
N LYS A 112 -6.51 -6.38 14.15
CA LYS A 112 -5.18 -5.83 14.53
C LYS A 112 -5.33 -4.56 15.36
N LYS A 113 -6.25 -3.68 14.97
CA LYS A 113 -6.52 -2.45 15.71
C LYS A 113 -7.10 -2.73 17.09
N LYS A 114 -8.07 -3.65 17.21
CA LYS A 114 -8.62 -4.07 18.48
C LYS A 114 -7.56 -4.63 19.42
N GLN A 115 -6.65 -5.46 18.90
CA GLN A 115 -5.54 -6.01 19.67
C GLN A 115 -4.61 -4.90 20.14
N TYR A 116 -4.19 -4.01 19.24
CA TYR A 116 -3.34 -2.88 19.59
C TYR A 116 -3.98 -1.98 20.68
N ASP A 117 -5.27 -1.67 20.56
CA ASP A 117 -6.00 -0.85 21.53
C ASP A 117 -6.11 -1.54 22.90
N ALA A 118 -6.25 -2.87 22.92
CA ALA A 118 -6.26 -3.67 24.15
C ALA A 118 -4.87 -3.65 24.82
N ASP A 119 -3.82 -3.94 24.06
CA ASP A 119 -2.44 -3.92 24.55
C ASP A 119 -2.04 -2.54 25.10
N TYR A 120 -2.43 -1.48 24.38
CA TYR A 120 -2.19 -0.10 24.80
C TYR A 120 -2.89 0.23 26.13
N ARG A 121 -4.16 -0.18 26.28
CA ARG A 121 -4.91 0.02 27.53
C ARG A 121 -4.28 -0.73 28.70
N ASP A 122 -3.87 -1.97 28.48
CA ASP A 122 -3.24 -2.79 29.52
C ASP A 122 -1.88 -2.19 29.94
N ALA A 123 -1.06 -1.77 28.98
CA ALA A 123 0.25 -1.17 29.26
C ALA A 123 0.15 0.22 29.94
N ASN A 124 -0.95 0.95 29.73
CA ASN A 124 -1.13 2.32 30.23
C ASN A 124 -2.27 2.44 31.26
N ALA A 125 -2.74 1.33 31.84
CA ALA A 125 -3.90 1.30 32.75
C ALA A 125 -3.79 2.31 33.90
N ASP A 126 -2.63 2.40 34.55
CA ASP A 126 -2.40 3.32 35.66
C ASP A 126 -2.42 4.79 35.24
N LYS A 127 -1.80 5.10 34.11
CA LYS A 127 -1.82 6.47 33.53
C LYS A 127 -3.24 6.90 33.17
N ILE A 128 -4.02 5.99 32.58
CA ILE A 128 -5.41 6.25 32.22
C ILE A 128 -6.27 6.50 33.46
N LYS A 129 -6.10 5.67 34.53
CA LYS A 129 -6.78 5.88 35.81
C LYS A 129 -6.47 7.24 36.42
N GLN A 130 -5.20 7.62 36.46
CA GLN A 130 -4.76 8.91 37.00
C GLN A 130 -5.35 10.06 36.19
N TYR A 131 -5.24 10.04 34.87
CA TYR A 131 -5.80 11.05 33.99
C TYR A 131 -7.32 11.21 34.19
N ASN A 132 -8.05 10.11 34.25
CA ASN A 132 -9.51 10.14 34.46
C ASN A 132 -9.88 10.70 35.85
N LYS A 133 -9.08 10.41 36.89
CA LYS A 133 -9.27 10.96 38.23
C LYS A 133 -9.10 12.48 38.21
N GLU A 134 -8.00 12.96 37.68
CA GLU A 134 -7.70 14.39 37.57
C GLU A 134 -8.76 15.14 36.74
N TYR A 135 -9.18 14.55 35.62
CA TYR A 135 -10.24 15.10 34.79
C TYR A 135 -11.57 15.25 35.55
N ARG A 136 -11.96 14.22 36.30
CA ARG A 136 -13.19 14.28 37.13
C ARG A 136 -13.12 15.32 38.25
N GLU A 137 -11.96 15.49 38.87
CA GLU A 137 -11.73 16.47 39.90
C GLU A 137 -11.85 17.90 39.34
N LYS A 138 -11.21 18.16 38.19
CA LYS A 138 -11.35 19.45 37.48
C LYS A 138 -12.80 19.74 37.10
N GLN A 139 -13.55 18.77 36.63
CA GLN A 139 -14.97 18.96 36.28
C GLN A 139 -15.85 19.26 37.51
N LYS A 140 -15.54 18.68 38.66
CA LYS A 140 -16.24 18.98 39.92
C LYS A 140 -15.95 20.40 40.40
N GLU A 141 -14.71 20.87 40.26
CA GLU A 141 -14.35 22.24 40.63
C GLU A 141 -15.01 23.29 39.72
N LEU A 142 -15.06 23.04 38.42
CA LEU A 142 -15.74 23.89 37.45
C LEU A 142 -17.26 24.01 37.70
N LYS A 143 -17.89 22.95 38.19
CA LYS A 143 -19.33 22.95 38.53
C LYS A 143 -19.66 23.63 39.86
N LYS A 144 -18.65 23.90 40.73
CA LYS A 144 -18.83 24.61 41.98
C LYS A 144 -18.72 26.15 41.85
N ARG A 145 -18.31 26.60 40.68
CA ARG A 145 -18.25 28.03 40.33
C ARG A 145 -19.53 28.48 39.66
#